data_5583e49a4758b0c1a6e2d7b10b8085a6
#
_entry.id   5583e49a4758b0c1a6e2d7b10b8085a6
#
_cell.length_a   1.000
_cell.length_b   1.000
_cell.length_c   1.000
_cell.angle_alpha   90.00
_cell.angle_beta   90.00
_cell.angle_gamma   90.00
#
_symmetry.space_group_name_H-M   'P 1'
#
loop_
_entity.id
_entity.type
_entity.pdbx_description
1 polymer ?
#
loop_
_entity_poly.entity_id
_entity_poly.type
_entity_poly.pdbx_seq_one_letter_code
_entity_poly.pdbx_strand_id
1 'polypeptide(L)'
;MLTDFTAQFAPAIDAELRAALGFCLPPPDDYARMLYYHLGWIDEGQPSLVAGKRTRPALTLLCAAASGGDWTHALPFAAAVELIHNFSLVHDDIQDESPLRRGRATVWKLWGKPQAINAGDALFTYAHLAIQRARLCGLDRAIVLEAFQL
;
A
#
# COMPACT_ATOMS: atom_id res chain seq x y z
N MET A 1 6.43 19.39 11.69
CA MET A 1 5.85 18.51 12.70
C MET A 1 5.21 17.25 12.09
N LEU A 2 4.12 17.28 11.34
CA LEU A 2 3.55 16.06 10.73
C LEU A 2 4.47 15.44 9.67
N THR A 3 5.16 16.26 8.89
CA THR A 3 6.15 15.85 7.88
C THR A 3 7.35 15.11 8.46
N ASP A 4 7.75 15.42 9.69
CA ASP A 4 8.90 14.78 10.34
C ASP A 4 8.53 13.35 10.79
N PHE A 5 7.31 13.15 11.29
CA PHE A 5 6.82 11.82 11.66
C PHE A 5 6.62 10.91 10.43
N THR A 6 6.09 11.43 9.32
CA THR A 6 5.97 10.64 8.10
C THR A 6 7.34 10.21 7.58
N ALA A 7 8.35 11.07 7.66
CA ALA A 7 9.72 10.75 7.26
C ALA A 7 10.36 9.68 8.16
N GLN A 8 10.06 9.71 9.47
CA GLN A 8 10.58 8.73 10.42
C GLN A 8 10.06 7.31 10.15
N PHE A 9 8.77 7.16 9.82
CA PHE A 9 8.13 5.86 9.62
C PHE A 9 8.22 5.35 8.17
N ALA A 10 8.46 6.23 7.19
CA ALA A 10 8.40 5.88 5.78
C ALA A 10 9.24 4.66 5.38
N PRO A 11 10.50 4.49 5.84
CA PRO A 11 11.30 3.32 5.49
C PRO A 11 10.70 2.00 6.00
N ALA A 12 10.17 1.99 7.23
CA ALA A 12 9.56 0.81 7.82
C ALA A 12 8.24 0.44 7.12
N ILE A 13 7.42 1.45 6.80
CA ILE A 13 6.18 1.27 6.04
C ILE A 13 6.48 0.70 4.65
N ASP A 14 7.46 1.24 3.93
CA ASP A 14 7.81 0.77 2.60
C ASP A 14 8.37 -0.67 2.64
N ALA A 15 9.17 -1.00 3.63
CA ALA A 15 9.66 -2.36 3.85
C ALA A 15 8.52 -3.35 4.10
N GLU A 16 7.54 -2.99 4.94
CA GLU A 16 6.39 -3.86 5.22
C GLU A 16 5.47 -4.01 4.01
N LEU A 17 5.22 -2.94 3.25
CA LEU A 17 4.47 -3.00 1.98
C LEU A 17 5.13 -3.94 0.99
N ARG A 18 6.45 -3.84 0.81
CA ARG A 18 7.22 -4.73 -0.06
C ARG A 18 7.15 -6.18 0.40
N ALA A 19 7.26 -6.41 1.69
CA ALA A 19 7.15 -7.75 2.28
C ALA A 19 5.74 -8.33 2.10
N ALA A 20 4.70 -7.52 2.25
CA ALA A 20 3.31 -7.95 2.06
C ALA A 20 3.00 -8.36 0.62
N LEU A 21 3.59 -7.68 -0.37
CA LEU A 21 3.41 -7.99 -1.80
C LEU A 21 4.42 -9.01 -2.34
N GLY A 22 5.39 -9.46 -1.54
CA GLY A 22 6.47 -10.33 -2.03
C GLY A 22 7.35 -9.63 -3.07
N PHE A 23 7.69 -8.34 -2.85
CA PHE A 23 8.42 -7.53 -3.80
C PHE A 23 9.74 -8.17 -4.22
N CYS A 24 9.97 -8.25 -5.53
CA CYS A 24 11.24 -8.65 -6.14
C CYS A 24 11.48 -7.88 -7.44
N LEU A 25 12.74 -7.80 -7.85
CA LEU A 25 13.13 -7.20 -9.13
C LEU A 25 14.01 -8.19 -9.93
N PRO A 26 13.77 -8.31 -11.24
CA PRO A 26 12.63 -7.71 -11.97
C PRO A 26 11.27 -8.27 -11.49
N PRO A 27 10.15 -7.55 -11.73
CA PRO A 27 8.82 -8.09 -11.45
C PRO A 27 8.62 -9.45 -12.14
N PRO A 28 8.01 -10.45 -11.47
CA PRO A 28 7.91 -11.80 -12.01
C PRO A 28 6.95 -11.90 -13.21
N ASP A 29 5.98 -10.99 -13.29
CA ASP A 29 4.97 -10.94 -14.34
C ASP A 29 4.37 -9.53 -14.50
N ASP A 30 3.50 -9.36 -15.49
CA ASP A 30 2.82 -8.09 -15.77
C ASP A 30 1.88 -7.67 -14.65
N TYR A 31 1.36 -8.62 -13.88
CA TYR A 31 0.51 -8.34 -12.75
C TYR A 31 1.29 -7.64 -11.62
N ALA A 32 2.42 -8.20 -11.22
CA ALA A 32 3.32 -7.56 -10.26
C ALA A 32 3.81 -6.19 -10.77
N ARG A 33 4.07 -6.06 -12.08
CA ARG A 33 4.45 -4.78 -12.70
C ARG A 33 3.41 -3.70 -12.48
N MET A 34 2.12 -3.99 -12.69
CA MET A 34 1.03 -3.02 -12.47
C MET A 34 0.97 -2.55 -11.02
N LEU A 35 1.10 -3.47 -10.05
CA LEU A 35 1.09 -3.14 -8.63
C LEU A 35 2.31 -2.29 -8.23
N TYR A 36 3.51 -2.70 -8.66
CA TYR A 36 4.74 -1.98 -8.34
C TYR A 36 4.79 -0.60 -8.98
N TYR A 37 4.27 -0.47 -10.22
CA TYR A 37 4.12 0.80 -10.89
C TYR A 37 3.19 1.75 -10.11
N HIS A 38 2.00 1.27 -9.73
CA HIS A 38 1.03 2.09 -8.99
C HIS A 38 1.59 2.57 -7.65
N LEU A 39 2.30 1.70 -6.93
CA LEU A 39 2.93 2.02 -5.64
C LEU A 39 4.18 2.92 -5.77
N GLY A 40 4.63 3.17 -7.00
CA GLY A 40 5.76 4.04 -7.28
C GLY A 40 7.13 3.37 -7.08
N TRP A 41 7.22 2.06 -7.22
CA TRP A 41 8.48 1.31 -7.08
C TRP A 41 9.22 1.09 -8.39
N ILE A 42 8.51 1.20 -9.52
CA ILE A 42 9.06 1.17 -10.88
C ILE A 42 8.45 2.29 -11.73
N ASP A 43 9.12 2.71 -12.78
CA ASP A 43 8.74 3.88 -13.58
C ASP A 43 8.03 3.58 -14.91
N GLU A 44 8.28 2.41 -15.51
CA GLU A 44 7.70 2.04 -16.82
C GLU A 44 7.88 3.13 -17.89
N GLY A 45 9.02 3.83 -17.87
CA GLY A 45 9.31 4.92 -18.79
C GLY A 45 8.52 6.21 -18.52
N GLN A 46 7.84 6.31 -17.38
CA GLN A 46 7.13 7.51 -16.95
C GLN A 46 8.05 8.46 -16.16
N PRO A 47 7.68 9.76 -16.01
CA PRO A 47 8.46 10.69 -15.19
C PRO A 47 8.66 10.19 -13.77
N SER A 48 9.70 10.73 -13.14
CA SER A 48 10.21 10.39 -11.79
C SER A 48 9.17 9.87 -10.78
N LEU A 49 9.56 8.84 -10.07
CA LEU A 49 8.77 8.17 -9.03
C LEU A 49 8.32 9.16 -7.94
N VAL A 50 7.03 9.46 -7.88
CA VAL A 50 6.44 10.23 -6.79
C VAL A 50 5.71 9.26 -5.88
N ALA A 51 6.44 8.67 -4.93
CA ALA A 51 5.82 7.89 -3.87
C ALA A 51 4.80 8.77 -3.12
N GLY A 52 3.68 8.19 -2.71
CA GLY A 52 2.70 8.88 -1.88
C GLY A 52 3.32 9.34 -0.55
N LYS A 53 2.75 10.37 0.06
CA LYS A 53 3.21 10.91 1.35
C LYS A 53 3.12 9.93 2.53
N ARG A 54 2.55 8.74 2.34
CA ARG A 54 2.37 7.71 3.38
C ARG A 54 1.74 8.26 4.67
N THR A 55 0.88 9.27 4.56
CA THR A 55 0.29 9.95 5.73
C THR A 55 -0.62 9.02 6.54
N ARG A 56 -1.45 8.20 5.85
CA ARG A 56 -2.37 7.27 6.52
C ARG A 56 -1.65 6.20 7.33
N PRO A 57 -0.71 5.44 6.76
CA PRO A 57 0.05 4.46 7.52
C PRO A 57 0.89 5.10 8.63
N ALA A 58 1.48 6.29 8.40
CA ALA A 58 2.22 6.99 9.45
C ALA A 58 1.31 7.38 10.63
N LEU A 59 0.06 7.80 10.36
CA LEU A 59 -0.91 8.08 11.40
C LEU A 59 -1.27 6.82 12.21
N THR A 60 -1.44 5.69 11.55
CA THR A 60 -1.67 4.39 12.22
C THR A 60 -0.54 4.08 13.22
N LEU A 61 0.72 4.23 12.78
CA LEU A 61 1.87 3.98 13.65
C LEU A 61 1.99 5.01 14.78
N LEU A 62 1.65 6.27 14.50
CA LEU A 62 1.65 7.31 15.51
C LEU A 62 0.61 7.05 16.61
N CYS A 63 -0.60 6.59 16.25
CA CYS A 63 -1.62 6.20 17.21
C CYS A 63 -1.15 5.02 18.07
N ALA A 64 -0.52 4.02 17.47
CA ALA A 64 0.05 2.89 18.20
C ALA A 64 1.13 3.32 19.20
N ALA A 65 2.05 4.19 18.78
CA ALA A 65 3.07 4.76 19.66
C ALA A 65 2.47 5.61 20.79
N ALA A 66 1.46 6.42 20.48
CA ALA A 66 0.80 7.29 21.46
C ALA A 66 0.01 6.50 22.51
N SER A 67 -0.45 5.29 22.19
CA SER A 67 -1.09 4.38 23.14
C SER A 67 -0.10 3.65 24.08
N GLY A 68 1.20 3.92 23.94
CA GLY A 68 2.25 3.33 24.76
C GLY A 68 2.72 1.96 24.29
N GLY A 69 2.24 1.47 23.14
CA GLY A 69 2.66 0.22 22.53
C GLY A 69 3.91 0.34 21.66
N ASP A 70 4.51 -0.81 21.34
CA ASP A 70 5.54 -0.87 20.30
C ASP A 70 4.85 -0.72 18.93
N TRP A 71 5.07 0.43 18.28
CA TRP A 71 4.48 0.75 16.99
C TRP A 71 4.88 -0.24 15.88
N THR A 72 5.97 -0.98 16.04
CA THR A 72 6.39 -1.98 15.05
C THR A 72 5.37 -3.10 14.89
N HIS A 73 4.62 -3.44 15.94
CA HIS A 73 3.53 -4.40 15.87
C HIS A 73 2.35 -3.91 15.01
N ALA A 74 2.21 -2.60 14.81
CA ALA A 74 1.17 -2.01 13.98
C ALA A 74 1.56 -1.88 12.51
N LEU A 75 2.79 -2.23 12.11
CA LEU A 75 3.25 -2.14 10.71
C LEU A 75 2.35 -2.91 9.72
N PRO A 76 1.91 -4.14 9.99
CA PRO A 76 1.01 -4.85 9.08
C PRO A 76 -0.33 -4.14 8.87
N PHE A 77 -0.88 -3.51 9.92
CA PHE A 77 -2.11 -2.71 9.82
C PHE A 77 -1.88 -1.41 9.04
N ALA A 78 -0.75 -0.75 9.27
CA ALA A 78 -0.35 0.44 8.52
C ALA A 78 -0.20 0.13 7.02
N ALA A 79 0.42 -1.01 6.68
CA ALA A 79 0.51 -1.48 5.30
C ALA A 79 -0.87 -1.77 4.71
N ALA A 80 -1.76 -2.43 5.45
CA ALA A 80 -3.12 -2.72 5.01
C ALA A 80 -3.92 -1.45 4.69
N VAL A 81 -3.88 -0.44 5.57
CA VAL A 81 -4.53 0.87 5.35
C VAL A 81 -4.02 1.55 4.08
N GLU A 82 -2.70 1.50 3.83
CA GLU A 82 -2.13 2.07 2.61
C GLU A 82 -2.53 1.29 1.36
N LEU A 83 -2.62 -0.04 1.43
CA LEU A 83 -3.04 -0.88 0.31
C LEU A 83 -4.53 -0.66 -0.03
N ILE A 84 -5.42 -0.56 0.97
CA ILE A 84 -6.83 -0.21 0.78
C ILE A 84 -6.96 1.17 0.13
N HIS A 85 -6.18 2.15 0.59
CA HIS A 85 -6.17 3.46 -0.04
C HIS A 85 -5.72 3.40 -1.50
N ASN A 86 -4.66 2.65 -1.81
CA ASN A 86 -4.19 2.52 -3.18
C ASN A 86 -5.17 1.73 -4.07
N PHE A 87 -5.87 0.73 -3.53
CA PHE A 87 -7.01 0.09 -4.18
C PHE A 87 -8.05 1.12 -4.63
N SER A 88 -8.54 1.96 -3.69
CA SER A 88 -9.53 2.98 -4.02
C SER A 88 -9.04 3.96 -5.10
N LEU A 89 -7.76 4.35 -5.05
CA LEU A 89 -7.19 5.25 -6.04
C LEU A 89 -7.15 4.66 -7.46
N VAL A 90 -6.87 3.34 -7.59
CA VAL A 90 -6.90 2.67 -8.90
C VAL A 90 -8.32 2.65 -9.46
N HIS A 91 -9.32 2.38 -8.62
CA HIS A 91 -10.72 2.34 -9.03
C HIS A 91 -11.28 3.74 -9.31
N ASP A 92 -10.93 4.73 -8.49
CA ASP A 92 -11.29 6.15 -8.73
C ASP A 92 -10.75 6.62 -10.09
N ASP A 93 -9.51 6.28 -10.42
CA ASP A 93 -8.91 6.64 -11.73
C ASP A 93 -9.72 6.10 -12.92
N ILE A 94 -10.32 4.90 -12.77
CA ILE A 94 -11.17 4.30 -13.80
C ILE A 94 -12.53 4.99 -13.86
N GLN A 95 -13.14 5.26 -12.69
CA GLN A 95 -14.46 5.86 -12.57
C GLN A 95 -14.48 7.30 -13.10
N ASP A 96 -13.43 8.06 -12.72
CA ASP A 96 -13.27 9.46 -13.11
C ASP A 96 -12.66 9.62 -14.53
N GLU A 97 -12.32 8.50 -15.18
CA GLU A 97 -11.60 8.49 -16.45
C GLU A 97 -10.31 9.33 -16.43
N SER A 98 -9.67 9.42 -15.26
CA SER A 98 -8.46 10.21 -15.04
C SER A 98 -7.25 9.57 -15.71
N PRO A 99 -6.68 10.17 -16.77
CA PRO A 99 -5.56 9.55 -17.47
C PRO A 99 -4.23 9.69 -16.75
N LEU A 100 -4.15 10.61 -15.79
CA LEU A 100 -2.92 10.92 -15.04
C LEU A 100 -3.19 10.97 -13.54
N ARG A 101 -2.22 10.44 -12.78
CA ARG A 101 -2.13 10.57 -11.32
C ARG A 101 -0.71 10.95 -10.91
N ARG A 102 -0.57 12.05 -10.18
CA ARG A 102 0.74 12.58 -9.74
C ARG A 102 1.70 12.82 -10.93
N GLY A 103 1.18 13.26 -12.06
CA GLY A 103 1.95 13.52 -13.28
C GLY A 103 2.35 12.30 -14.09
N ARG A 104 1.89 11.09 -13.70
CA ARG A 104 2.17 9.82 -14.40
C ARG A 104 0.88 9.24 -14.95
N ALA A 105 0.98 8.47 -16.04
CA ALA A 105 -0.15 7.74 -16.60
C ALA A 105 -0.74 6.80 -15.54
N THR A 106 -2.06 6.67 -15.48
CA THR A 106 -2.73 5.76 -14.58
C THR A 106 -2.61 4.30 -15.04
N VAL A 107 -2.84 3.34 -14.15
CA VAL A 107 -2.77 1.91 -14.50
C VAL A 107 -3.71 1.59 -15.66
N TRP A 108 -4.95 2.10 -15.63
CA TRP A 108 -5.89 1.85 -16.72
C TRP A 108 -5.46 2.47 -18.06
N LYS A 109 -4.71 3.56 -18.01
CA LYS A 109 -4.20 4.21 -19.22
C LYS A 109 -3.10 3.39 -19.90
N LEU A 110 -2.27 2.69 -19.13
CA LEU A 110 -1.17 1.87 -19.63
C LEU A 110 -1.61 0.44 -20.00
N TRP A 111 -2.45 -0.18 -19.18
CA TRP A 111 -2.81 -1.60 -19.32
C TRP A 111 -4.29 -1.86 -19.61
N GLY A 112 -5.11 -0.80 -19.73
CA GLY A 112 -6.54 -0.89 -19.98
C GLY A 112 -7.38 -1.06 -18.70
N LYS A 113 -8.67 -0.69 -18.80
CA LYS A 113 -9.62 -0.73 -17.67
C LYS A 113 -9.74 -2.13 -17.03
N PRO A 114 -9.85 -3.25 -17.79
CA PRO A 114 -9.98 -4.57 -17.17
C PRO A 114 -8.79 -4.95 -16.29
N GLN A 115 -7.56 -4.66 -16.73
CA GLN A 115 -6.37 -4.96 -15.95
C GLN A 115 -6.23 -4.05 -14.74
N ALA A 116 -6.64 -2.79 -14.86
CA ALA A 116 -6.65 -1.88 -13.72
C ALA A 116 -7.66 -2.32 -12.64
N ILE A 117 -8.83 -2.84 -13.01
CA ILE A 117 -9.78 -3.42 -12.06
C ILE A 117 -9.10 -4.58 -11.31
N ASN A 118 -8.48 -5.53 -12.03
CA ASN A 118 -7.78 -6.65 -11.42
C ASN A 118 -6.64 -6.17 -10.49
N ALA A 119 -5.90 -5.14 -10.88
CA ALA A 119 -4.83 -4.57 -10.04
C ALA A 119 -5.39 -3.94 -8.76
N GLY A 120 -6.51 -3.23 -8.85
CA GLY A 120 -7.22 -2.71 -7.67
C GLY A 120 -7.66 -3.84 -6.73
N ASP A 121 -8.39 -4.83 -7.24
CA ASP A 121 -8.87 -5.99 -6.47
C ASP A 121 -7.72 -6.76 -5.80
N ALA A 122 -6.57 -6.81 -6.46
CA ALA A 122 -5.37 -7.37 -5.88
C ALA A 122 -4.87 -6.57 -4.68
N LEU A 123 -4.77 -5.24 -4.79
CA LEU A 123 -4.35 -4.39 -3.67
C LEU A 123 -5.29 -4.56 -2.48
N PHE A 124 -6.60 -4.68 -2.71
CA PHE A 124 -7.58 -4.98 -1.69
C PHE A 124 -7.31 -6.34 -1.03
N THR A 125 -7.06 -7.37 -1.82
CA THR A 125 -6.71 -8.71 -1.31
C THR A 125 -5.42 -8.70 -0.51
N TYR A 126 -4.37 -8.04 -1.03
CA TYR A 126 -3.09 -7.91 -0.32
C TYR A 126 -3.20 -7.10 0.98
N ALA A 127 -4.14 -6.17 1.09
CA ALA A 127 -4.41 -5.49 2.35
C ALA A 127 -4.85 -6.47 3.45
N HIS A 128 -5.73 -7.40 3.13
CA HIS A 128 -6.16 -8.45 4.06
C HIS A 128 -5.01 -9.42 4.41
N LEU A 129 -4.19 -9.78 3.41
CA LEU A 129 -3.01 -10.61 3.65
C LEU A 129 -1.97 -9.88 4.53
N ALA A 130 -1.83 -8.55 4.36
CA ALA A 130 -0.95 -7.75 5.23
C ALA A 130 -1.38 -7.84 6.69
N ILE A 131 -2.68 -7.71 7.01
CA ILE A 131 -3.19 -7.85 8.38
C ILE A 131 -2.81 -9.22 8.97
N GLN A 132 -2.87 -10.29 8.18
CA GLN A 132 -2.48 -11.64 8.62
C GLN A 132 -1.02 -11.71 9.07
N ARG A 133 -0.15 -10.87 8.53
CA ARG A 133 1.26 -10.79 8.93
C ARG A 133 1.45 -10.29 10.36
N ALA A 134 0.46 -9.60 10.94
CA ALA A 134 0.50 -9.18 12.34
C ALA A 134 0.72 -10.37 13.30
N ARG A 135 0.32 -11.58 12.91
CA ARG A 135 0.62 -12.81 13.66
C ARG A 135 2.12 -13.11 13.74
N LEU A 136 2.88 -12.72 12.72
CA LEU A 136 4.35 -12.87 12.71
C LEU A 136 5.02 -11.90 13.70
N CYS A 137 4.32 -10.81 14.05
CA CYS A 137 4.75 -9.84 15.05
C CYS A 137 4.31 -10.26 16.49
N GLY A 138 3.77 -11.47 16.68
CA GLY A 138 3.38 -11.99 18.00
C GLY A 138 1.99 -11.53 18.47
N LEU A 139 1.18 -10.90 17.64
CA LEU A 139 -0.18 -10.51 17.99
C LEU A 139 -1.12 -11.71 18.07
N ASP A 140 -2.05 -11.67 19.04
CA ASP A 140 -3.07 -12.70 19.20
C ASP A 140 -3.96 -12.81 17.95
N ARG A 141 -4.31 -14.07 17.62
CA ARG A 141 -5.20 -14.37 16.50
C ARG A 141 -6.55 -13.66 16.64
N ALA A 142 -7.08 -13.48 17.83
CA ALA A 142 -8.34 -12.80 18.07
C ALA A 142 -8.28 -11.34 17.60
N ILE A 143 -7.22 -10.61 17.95
CA ILE A 143 -6.98 -9.22 17.55
C ILE A 143 -6.90 -9.10 16.01
N VAL A 144 -6.19 -10.05 15.38
CA VAL A 144 -6.07 -10.07 13.92
C VAL A 144 -7.41 -10.31 13.26
N LEU A 145 -8.25 -11.21 13.81
CA LEU A 145 -9.59 -11.49 13.28
C LEU A 145 -10.54 -10.31 13.46
N GLU A 146 -10.50 -9.62 14.61
CA GLU A 146 -11.29 -8.41 14.85
C GLU A 146 -10.97 -7.31 13.82
N ALA A 147 -9.69 -7.10 13.51
CA ALA A 147 -9.27 -6.14 12.50
C ALA A 147 -9.77 -6.45 11.08
N PHE A 148 -10.15 -7.70 10.80
CA PHE A 148 -10.78 -8.11 9.54
C PHE A 148 -12.27 -7.74 9.45
N GLN A 149 -12.92 -7.45 10.57
CA GLN A 149 -14.35 -7.21 10.64
C GLN A 149 -14.69 -5.71 10.60
N LEU A 150 -13.68 -4.85 10.63
CA LEU A 150 -13.78 -3.40 10.54
C LEU A 150 -13.59 -2.92 9.09
#